data_6168e787ca3aaab3ab184038ad4a44b3
#
_entry.id   6168e787ca3aaab3ab184038ad4a44b3
#
_cell.length_a   1.000
_cell.length_b   1.000
_cell.length_c   1.000
_cell.angle_alpha   90.00
_cell.angle_beta   90.00
_cell.angle_gamma   90.00
#
_symmetry.space_group_name_H-M   'P 1'
#
loop_
_entity.id
_entity.type
_entity.pdbx_description
1 polymer ?
#
loop_
_entity_poly.entity_id
_entity_poly.type
_entity_poly.pdbx_seq_one_letter_code
_entity_poly.pdbx_strand_id
1 'polypeptide(L)'
;MANLVESQRLFQTALSLMPGGVNSPVRGWGAVGLTPPPLLVRGAGARVYDVDGNSYVDFIGSWGPLILGHAAPEVVAAVQETAARGLGFGASTPGEVDLAKLLVEAVPSLEMVRLVTSGTEACMSALRLARGASGRPRLIKFDGCYHGHADSFLVSAGSGVLTQGIPGSPGVPHEIAALTLSLPYNDLKAVKEAVRRHPGEIAAVIVEPVAGNMGVVLPKPGFLEGLRQLCHQEDIILIFDEVITGFRVAWGGAQALYGVTPDLTCLGKIIGGGLPVGAYGGRRDLMSQMAPAGPIYQAGTLSGNPVAVAAGLATLKALQKPGTYEQLEEKGAWLAQELARAAARQHLDLTVNRLGSLLTPFFTRGPVHDLEDARRADLQKFRQFFQGMLAAGI
;
A
#
# COMPACT_ATOMS: atom_id res chain seq x y z
N MET A 1 -14.67 10.22 27.50
CA MET A 1 -14.69 9.15 26.47
C MET A 1 -15.86 9.45 25.54
N ALA A 2 -15.68 9.23 24.25
CA ALA A 2 -16.77 9.37 23.28
C ALA A 2 -17.94 8.44 23.65
N ASN A 3 -19.18 8.91 23.42
CA ASN A 3 -20.35 8.04 23.54
C ASN A 3 -20.36 7.10 22.34
N LEU A 4 -20.43 5.78 22.51
CA LEU A 4 -20.41 4.77 21.44
C LEU A 4 -21.57 3.77 21.59
N VAL A 5 -22.74 4.21 22.07
CA VAL A 5 -23.90 3.34 22.33
C VAL A 5 -24.43 2.69 21.05
N GLU A 6 -24.61 3.47 19.99
CA GLU A 6 -25.12 2.97 18.73
C GLU A 6 -24.05 2.16 17.96
N SER A 7 -22.79 2.61 18.02
CA SER A 7 -21.65 1.82 17.51
C SER A 7 -21.59 0.45 18.19
N GLN A 8 -21.77 0.37 19.51
CA GLN A 8 -21.83 -0.88 20.27
C GLN A 8 -22.93 -1.80 19.78
N ARG A 9 -24.15 -1.27 19.66
CA ARG A 9 -25.33 -2.02 19.21
C ARG A 9 -25.14 -2.60 17.80
N LEU A 10 -24.69 -1.76 16.86
CA LEU A 10 -24.43 -2.19 15.50
C LEU A 10 -23.26 -3.17 15.38
N PHE A 11 -22.21 -2.99 16.18
CA PHE A 11 -21.07 -3.91 16.18
C PHE A 11 -21.44 -5.29 16.71
N GLN A 12 -22.33 -5.41 17.72
CA GLN A 12 -22.85 -6.71 18.16
C GLN A 12 -23.61 -7.43 17.02
N THR A 13 -24.38 -6.68 16.24
CA THR A 13 -25.03 -7.24 15.04
C THR A 13 -23.99 -7.66 14.00
N ALA A 14 -22.98 -6.83 13.75
CA ALA A 14 -21.91 -7.13 12.80
C ALA A 14 -21.14 -8.42 13.15
N LEU A 15 -20.88 -8.66 14.44
CA LEU A 15 -20.23 -9.89 14.92
C LEU A 15 -20.99 -11.16 14.57
N SER A 16 -22.32 -11.09 14.48
CA SER A 16 -23.16 -12.26 14.07
C SER A 16 -23.22 -12.48 12.56
N LEU A 17 -22.81 -11.46 11.76
CA LEU A 17 -22.97 -11.48 10.30
C LEU A 17 -21.61 -11.52 9.54
N MET A 18 -20.55 -11.02 10.16
CA MET A 18 -19.24 -10.90 9.52
C MET A 18 -18.13 -11.41 10.47
N PRO A 19 -17.10 -12.09 9.97
CA PRO A 19 -15.98 -12.54 10.77
C PRO A 19 -15.33 -11.38 11.55
N GLY A 20 -15.37 -11.43 12.88
CA GLY A 20 -14.87 -10.36 13.75
C GLY A 20 -15.60 -9.01 13.61
N GLY A 21 -16.79 -8.99 12.99
CA GLY A 21 -17.60 -7.77 12.78
C GLY A 21 -17.05 -6.81 11.73
N VAL A 22 -16.06 -7.22 10.93
CA VAL A 22 -15.36 -6.34 9.98
C VAL A 22 -15.08 -7.03 8.64
N ASN A 23 -14.99 -6.26 7.56
CA ASN A 23 -14.61 -6.74 6.22
C ASN A 23 -13.08 -6.67 5.95
N SER A 24 -12.28 -6.23 6.93
CA SER A 24 -10.82 -6.28 6.87
C SER A 24 -10.27 -6.31 8.29
N PRO A 25 -9.28 -7.20 8.61
CA PRO A 25 -8.74 -7.35 9.95
C PRO A 25 -8.20 -6.05 10.57
N VAL A 26 -7.64 -5.16 9.75
CA VAL A 26 -7.11 -3.85 10.20
C VAL A 26 -8.19 -2.88 10.69
N ARG A 27 -9.48 -3.15 10.43
CA ARG A 27 -10.60 -2.36 10.94
C ARG A 27 -11.07 -2.80 12.32
N GLY A 28 -10.56 -3.93 12.84
CA GLY A 28 -10.79 -4.40 14.19
C GLY A 28 -9.79 -3.75 15.15
N TRP A 29 -10.27 -3.02 16.18
CA TRP A 29 -9.44 -2.22 17.09
C TRP A 29 -8.95 -2.97 18.32
N GLY A 30 -9.08 -4.29 18.34
CA GLY A 30 -8.58 -5.13 19.44
C GLY A 30 -7.08 -4.98 19.70
N ALA A 31 -6.27 -4.74 18.64
CA ALA A 31 -4.84 -4.51 18.76
C ALA A 31 -4.48 -3.25 19.59
N VAL A 32 -5.35 -2.23 19.57
CA VAL A 32 -5.21 -1.00 20.38
C VAL A 32 -6.02 -1.02 21.67
N GLY A 33 -6.59 -2.19 22.03
CA GLY A 33 -7.33 -2.40 23.27
C GLY A 33 -8.70 -1.72 23.30
N LEU A 34 -9.32 -1.49 22.16
CA LEU A 34 -10.63 -0.86 22.03
C LEU A 34 -11.62 -1.78 21.32
N THR A 35 -12.83 -1.89 21.85
CA THR A 35 -13.96 -2.61 21.28
C THR A 35 -15.25 -2.01 21.87
N PRO A 36 -16.21 -1.58 21.06
CA PRO A 36 -16.21 -1.58 19.58
C PRO A 36 -15.35 -0.45 18.99
N PRO A 37 -14.96 -0.53 17.71
CA PRO A 37 -14.53 0.65 16.97
C PRO A 37 -15.72 1.59 16.72
N PRO A 38 -15.53 2.92 16.59
CA PRO A 38 -16.61 3.81 16.14
C PRO A 38 -17.03 3.41 14.71
N LEU A 39 -18.33 3.35 14.46
CA LEU A 39 -18.88 3.09 13.14
C LEU A 39 -19.11 4.40 12.40
N LEU A 40 -18.31 4.65 11.35
CA LEU A 40 -18.31 5.90 10.62
C LEU A 40 -19.45 5.95 9.61
N VAL A 41 -20.12 7.10 9.52
CA VAL A 41 -21.25 7.35 8.58
C VAL A 41 -20.98 8.47 7.59
N ARG A 42 -20.03 9.36 7.87
CA ARG A 42 -19.73 10.51 7.03
C ARG A 42 -18.27 10.93 7.17
N GLY A 43 -17.70 11.46 6.10
CA GLY A 43 -16.42 12.16 6.11
C GLY A 43 -16.53 13.47 5.33
N ALA A 44 -15.80 14.52 5.75
CA ALA A 44 -15.71 15.80 5.06
C ALA A 44 -14.35 16.46 5.35
N GLY A 45 -13.57 16.73 4.33
CA GLY A 45 -12.21 17.25 4.47
C GLY A 45 -11.35 16.35 5.36
N ALA A 46 -10.78 16.90 6.43
CA ALA A 46 -9.93 16.17 7.36
C ALA A 46 -10.70 15.47 8.49
N ARG A 47 -12.03 15.39 8.44
CA ARG A 47 -12.83 14.85 9.54
C ARG A 47 -13.71 13.69 9.12
N VAL A 48 -13.89 12.76 10.06
CA VAL A 48 -14.88 11.68 10.00
C VAL A 48 -15.86 11.80 11.16
N TYR A 49 -17.05 11.24 10.96
CA TYR A 49 -18.15 11.31 11.91
C TYR A 49 -18.73 9.90 12.08
N ASP A 50 -18.96 9.51 13.33
CA ASP A 50 -19.56 8.22 13.64
C ASP A 50 -21.10 8.28 13.77
N VAL A 51 -21.72 7.11 13.95
CA VAL A 51 -23.17 6.97 14.14
C VAL A 51 -23.67 7.57 15.45
N ASP A 52 -22.79 7.76 16.43
CA ASP A 52 -23.08 8.30 17.75
C ASP A 52 -22.98 9.84 17.80
N GLY A 53 -22.61 10.47 16.66
CA GLY A 53 -22.50 11.92 16.53
C GLY A 53 -21.14 12.50 16.92
N ASN A 54 -20.14 11.67 17.24
CA ASN A 54 -18.79 12.15 17.49
C ASN A 54 -18.08 12.51 16.19
N SER A 55 -17.11 13.43 16.26
CA SER A 55 -16.27 13.80 15.14
C SER A 55 -14.79 13.65 15.49
N TYR A 56 -14.00 13.18 14.51
CA TYR A 56 -12.57 12.94 14.66
C TYR A 56 -11.79 13.58 13.53
N VAL A 57 -10.60 14.09 13.82
CA VAL A 57 -9.62 14.45 12.77
C VAL A 57 -8.97 13.17 12.27
N ASP A 58 -9.09 12.89 10.98
CA ASP A 58 -8.63 11.65 10.39
C ASP A 58 -7.20 11.77 9.83
N PHE A 59 -6.25 11.08 10.48
CA PHE A 59 -4.88 10.89 10.01
C PHE A 59 -4.66 9.57 9.25
N ILE A 60 -5.71 8.76 9.08
CA ILE A 60 -5.64 7.45 8.40
C ILE A 60 -5.94 7.60 6.91
N GLY A 61 -6.86 8.51 6.54
CA GLY A 61 -7.23 8.77 5.15
C GLY A 61 -7.69 7.50 4.40
N SER A 62 -8.52 6.66 5.08
CA SER A 62 -9.00 5.37 4.56
C SER A 62 -7.87 4.39 4.20
N TRP A 63 -6.78 4.38 4.99
CA TRP A 63 -5.57 3.58 4.74
C TRP A 63 -4.81 3.98 3.47
N GLY A 64 -4.87 5.28 3.12
CA GLY A 64 -4.03 5.90 2.12
C GLY A 64 -4.69 6.49 0.88
N PRO A 65 -5.85 6.04 0.37
CA PRO A 65 -6.41 6.59 -0.87
C PRO A 65 -6.85 8.06 -0.78
N LEU A 66 -7.24 8.56 0.39
CA LEU A 66 -7.86 9.89 0.51
C LEU A 66 -6.84 11.02 0.77
N ILE A 67 -5.89 11.20 -0.16
CA ILE A 67 -4.87 12.26 -0.07
C ILE A 67 -5.47 13.69 -0.12
N LEU A 68 -6.63 13.85 -0.76
CA LEU A 68 -7.38 15.12 -0.83
C LEU A 68 -8.33 15.30 0.36
N GLY A 69 -8.37 14.35 1.30
CA GLY A 69 -9.38 14.29 2.36
C GLY A 69 -10.69 13.66 1.90
N HIS A 70 -11.66 13.64 2.82
CA HIS A 70 -12.96 13.06 2.59
C HIS A 70 -13.87 13.95 1.74
N ALA A 71 -14.65 13.32 0.86
CA ALA A 71 -15.67 13.97 0.02
C ALA A 71 -15.12 15.20 -0.73
N ALA A 72 -13.91 15.09 -1.30
CA ALA A 72 -13.33 16.15 -2.13
C ALA A 72 -14.31 16.52 -3.25
N PRO A 73 -14.72 17.81 -3.37
CA PRO A 73 -15.83 18.22 -4.26
C PRO A 73 -15.64 17.81 -5.71
N GLU A 74 -14.43 17.96 -6.24
CA GLU A 74 -14.09 17.59 -7.61
C GLU A 74 -14.19 16.08 -7.87
N VAL A 75 -13.85 15.27 -6.88
CA VAL A 75 -13.95 13.80 -6.98
C VAL A 75 -15.42 13.38 -6.90
N VAL A 76 -16.18 13.93 -5.95
CA VAL A 76 -17.60 13.63 -5.78
C VAL A 76 -18.38 14.04 -7.04
N ALA A 77 -18.12 15.22 -7.61
CA ALA A 77 -18.77 15.67 -8.84
C ALA A 77 -18.50 14.74 -10.03
N ALA A 78 -17.24 14.31 -10.22
CA ALA A 78 -16.88 13.38 -11.28
C ALA A 78 -17.55 12.01 -11.12
N VAL A 79 -17.66 11.52 -9.88
CA VAL A 79 -18.36 10.27 -9.55
C VAL A 79 -19.85 10.39 -9.88
N GLN A 80 -20.52 11.45 -9.44
CA GLN A 80 -21.96 11.69 -9.67
C GLN A 80 -22.28 11.81 -11.16
N GLU A 81 -21.50 12.59 -11.90
CA GLU A 81 -21.67 12.77 -13.34
C GLU A 81 -21.50 11.44 -14.09
N THR A 82 -20.48 10.65 -13.73
CA THR A 82 -20.23 9.38 -14.40
C THR A 82 -21.29 8.33 -14.03
N ALA A 83 -21.68 8.26 -12.76
CA ALA A 83 -22.71 7.34 -12.29
C ALA A 83 -24.07 7.57 -12.97
N ALA A 84 -24.40 8.82 -13.28
CA ALA A 84 -25.63 9.16 -14.02
C ALA A 84 -25.66 8.62 -15.47
N ARG A 85 -24.49 8.27 -16.04
CA ARG A 85 -24.37 7.67 -17.38
C ARG A 85 -24.36 6.15 -17.36
N GLY A 86 -24.12 5.52 -16.20
CA GLY A 86 -24.06 4.08 -15.99
C GLY A 86 -22.91 3.65 -15.09
N LEU A 87 -23.10 2.52 -14.40
CA LEU A 87 -22.15 2.01 -13.39
C LEU A 87 -21.13 1.04 -13.98
N GLY A 88 -21.37 0.50 -15.19
CA GLY A 88 -20.48 -0.44 -15.86
C GLY A 88 -21.12 -0.94 -17.15
N PHE A 89 -20.31 -1.22 -18.16
CA PHE A 89 -20.82 -1.52 -19.50
C PHE A 89 -20.42 -2.91 -20.01
N GLY A 90 -19.51 -3.61 -19.31
CA GLY A 90 -18.92 -4.85 -19.83
C GLY A 90 -18.11 -4.66 -21.13
N ALA A 91 -17.69 -3.42 -21.38
CA ALA A 91 -16.91 -2.98 -22.53
C ALA A 91 -15.97 -1.85 -22.11
N SER A 92 -14.91 -1.63 -22.89
CA SER A 92 -13.93 -0.55 -22.62
C SER A 92 -14.56 0.84 -22.75
N THR A 93 -14.06 1.76 -21.94
CA THR A 93 -14.54 3.14 -21.88
C THR A 93 -13.42 4.15 -22.21
N PRO A 94 -13.75 5.36 -22.69
CA PRO A 94 -12.74 6.40 -22.92
C PRO A 94 -11.94 6.75 -21.65
N GLY A 95 -12.60 6.76 -20.48
CA GLY A 95 -11.93 7.05 -19.20
C GLY A 95 -10.80 6.10 -18.85
N GLU A 96 -10.88 4.81 -19.25
CA GLU A 96 -9.78 3.86 -19.08
C GLU A 96 -8.54 4.29 -19.87
N VAL A 97 -8.75 4.78 -21.10
CA VAL A 97 -7.67 5.29 -21.95
C VAL A 97 -7.04 6.53 -21.32
N ASP A 98 -7.87 7.46 -20.83
CA ASP A 98 -7.39 8.69 -20.18
C ASP A 98 -6.58 8.39 -18.92
N LEU A 99 -7.06 7.45 -18.07
CA LEU A 99 -6.32 7.05 -16.87
C LEU A 99 -5.02 6.33 -17.21
N ALA A 100 -5.05 5.41 -18.18
CA ALA A 100 -3.86 4.69 -18.63
C ALA A 100 -2.79 5.67 -19.17
N LYS A 101 -3.21 6.63 -20.00
CA LYS A 101 -2.32 7.69 -20.52
C LYS A 101 -1.69 8.51 -19.39
N LEU A 102 -2.49 8.96 -18.44
CA LEU A 102 -2.01 9.75 -17.31
C LEU A 102 -1.00 8.96 -16.46
N LEU A 103 -1.27 7.67 -16.18
CA LEU A 103 -0.37 6.81 -15.43
C LEU A 103 0.96 6.59 -16.17
N VAL A 104 0.92 6.33 -17.48
CA VAL A 104 2.13 6.14 -18.32
C VAL A 104 2.95 7.44 -18.41
N GLU A 105 2.31 8.59 -18.50
CA GLU A 105 3.00 9.88 -18.53
C GLU A 105 3.64 10.27 -17.18
N ALA A 106 3.03 9.84 -16.06
CA ALA A 106 3.46 10.22 -14.72
C ALA A 106 4.54 9.32 -14.13
N VAL A 107 4.46 8.01 -14.37
CA VAL A 107 5.27 7.00 -13.66
C VAL A 107 6.40 6.50 -14.55
N PRO A 108 7.68 6.71 -14.18
CA PRO A 108 8.82 6.50 -15.08
C PRO A 108 8.96 5.10 -15.69
N SER A 109 8.54 4.05 -14.97
CA SER A 109 8.65 2.67 -15.45
C SER A 109 7.53 2.24 -16.39
N LEU A 110 6.44 3.00 -16.50
CA LEU A 110 5.24 2.56 -17.20
C LEU A 110 5.30 2.89 -18.70
N GLU A 111 5.53 1.88 -19.53
CA GLU A 111 5.34 1.97 -20.98
C GLU A 111 3.96 1.42 -21.41
N MET A 112 3.40 0.51 -20.61
CA MET A 112 2.05 -0.03 -20.72
C MET A 112 1.49 -0.31 -19.31
N VAL A 113 0.16 -0.22 -19.17
CA VAL A 113 -0.53 -0.45 -17.90
C VAL A 113 -1.82 -1.24 -18.12
N ARG A 114 -2.20 -2.05 -17.11
CA ARG A 114 -3.49 -2.73 -17.02
C ARG A 114 -4.17 -2.37 -15.71
N LEU A 115 -5.44 -1.94 -15.79
CA LEU A 115 -6.27 -1.67 -14.62
C LEU A 115 -6.83 -2.98 -14.04
N VAL A 116 -6.94 -3.01 -12.73
CA VAL A 116 -7.58 -4.05 -11.91
C VAL A 116 -8.37 -3.38 -10.79
N THR A 117 -8.98 -4.15 -9.85
CA THR A 117 -9.83 -3.57 -8.81
C THR A 117 -9.15 -3.38 -7.46
N SER A 118 -7.96 -3.93 -7.27
CA SER A 118 -7.25 -3.84 -5.98
C SER A 118 -5.73 -3.92 -6.15
N GLY A 119 -5.00 -3.48 -5.11
CA GLY A 119 -3.55 -3.68 -5.03
C GLY A 119 -3.16 -5.17 -4.97
N THR A 120 -3.99 -6.01 -4.34
CA THR A 120 -3.78 -7.47 -4.33
C THR A 120 -3.79 -8.04 -5.74
N GLU A 121 -4.78 -7.67 -6.55
CA GLU A 121 -4.85 -8.11 -7.96
C GLU A 121 -3.68 -7.57 -8.78
N ALA A 122 -3.24 -6.33 -8.53
CA ALA A 122 -2.09 -5.75 -9.19
C ALA A 122 -0.81 -6.55 -8.90
N CYS A 123 -0.48 -6.80 -7.63
CA CYS A 123 0.71 -7.56 -7.24
C CYS A 123 0.64 -9.02 -7.69
N MET A 124 -0.52 -9.67 -7.54
CA MET A 124 -0.74 -11.05 -8.01
C MET A 124 -0.53 -11.17 -9.53
N SER A 125 -1.02 -10.21 -10.29
CA SER A 125 -0.90 -10.20 -11.75
C SER A 125 0.53 -9.89 -12.21
N ALA A 126 1.21 -8.95 -11.54
CA ALA A 126 2.62 -8.64 -11.81
C ALA A 126 3.52 -9.85 -11.52
N LEU A 127 3.29 -10.58 -10.42
CA LEU A 127 4.03 -11.81 -10.13
C LEU A 127 3.75 -12.91 -11.17
N ARG A 128 2.48 -13.09 -11.58
CA ARG A 128 2.13 -14.06 -12.64
C ARG A 128 2.82 -13.71 -13.93
N LEU A 129 2.84 -12.43 -14.30
CA LEU A 129 3.55 -11.95 -15.47
C LEU A 129 5.06 -12.24 -15.37
N ALA A 130 5.68 -11.93 -14.25
CA ALA A 130 7.09 -12.18 -14.02
C ALA A 130 7.46 -13.67 -14.15
N ARG A 131 6.65 -14.56 -13.55
CA ARG A 131 6.81 -16.01 -13.66
C ARG A 131 6.63 -16.50 -15.11
N GLY A 132 5.59 -16.02 -15.78
CA GLY A 132 5.30 -16.41 -17.16
C GLY A 132 6.37 -15.94 -18.14
N ALA A 133 6.87 -14.72 -18.00
CA ALA A 133 7.88 -14.13 -18.84
C ALA A 133 9.28 -14.76 -18.65
N SER A 134 9.64 -15.07 -17.40
CA SER A 134 10.96 -15.64 -17.08
C SER A 134 11.01 -17.17 -17.14
N GLY A 135 9.86 -17.86 -17.04
CA GLY A 135 9.79 -19.32 -16.85
C GLY A 135 10.28 -19.80 -15.48
N ARG A 136 10.55 -18.89 -14.54
CA ARG A 136 11.13 -19.18 -13.22
C ARG A 136 10.02 -19.16 -12.15
N PRO A 137 10.07 -20.02 -11.10
CA PRO A 137 8.97 -20.14 -10.15
C PRO A 137 9.11 -19.26 -8.90
N ARG A 138 10.32 -18.88 -8.47
CA ARG A 138 10.57 -18.29 -7.17
C ARG A 138 10.37 -16.78 -7.12
N LEU A 139 10.01 -16.31 -5.94
CA LEU A 139 9.84 -14.89 -5.61
C LEU A 139 10.71 -14.55 -4.40
N ILE A 140 11.34 -13.38 -4.40
CA ILE A 140 11.87 -12.72 -3.20
C ILE A 140 10.93 -11.59 -2.82
N LYS A 141 10.52 -11.55 -1.54
CA LYS A 141 9.84 -10.43 -0.88
C LYS A 141 10.57 -10.06 0.40
N PHE A 142 10.12 -9.00 1.08
CA PHE A 142 10.77 -8.52 2.30
C PHE A 142 9.85 -8.63 3.52
N ASP A 143 10.44 -8.95 4.67
CA ASP A 143 9.74 -9.03 5.95
C ASP A 143 9.15 -7.68 6.33
N GLY A 144 7.93 -7.69 6.84
CA GLY A 144 7.19 -6.48 7.17
C GLY A 144 6.53 -5.78 5.99
N CYS A 145 6.85 -6.15 4.74
CA CYS A 145 6.16 -5.68 3.55
C CYS A 145 4.90 -6.50 3.25
N TYR A 146 3.86 -5.83 2.72
CA TYR A 146 2.58 -6.43 2.38
C TYR A 146 2.22 -6.15 0.91
N HIS A 147 1.93 -7.22 0.16
CA HIS A 147 1.65 -7.15 -1.27
C HIS A 147 0.26 -7.73 -1.61
N GLY A 148 -0.68 -7.62 -0.67
CA GLY A 148 -2.00 -8.23 -0.80
C GLY A 148 -2.06 -9.66 -0.23
N HIS A 149 -3.22 -10.31 -0.40
CA HIS A 149 -3.54 -11.57 0.25
C HIS A 149 -3.57 -12.78 -0.71
N ALA A 150 -2.89 -12.70 -1.85
CA ALA A 150 -2.64 -13.89 -2.67
C ALA A 150 -1.64 -14.82 -1.95
N ASP A 151 -1.81 -16.13 -2.10
CA ASP A 151 -1.06 -17.16 -1.38
C ASP A 151 0.45 -16.97 -1.41
N SER A 152 1.01 -16.58 -2.58
CA SER A 152 2.44 -16.31 -2.72
C SER A 152 2.96 -15.15 -1.84
N PHE A 153 2.11 -14.29 -1.33
CA PHE A 153 2.49 -13.15 -0.48
C PHE A 153 2.18 -13.38 1.00
N LEU A 154 1.30 -14.33 1.33
CA LEU A 154 0.99 -14.73 2.71
C LEU A 154 2.05 -15.72 3.23
N VAL A 155 3.29 -15.27 3.22
CA VAL A 155 4.47 -16.06 3.58
C VAL A 155 5.31 -15.27 4.57
N SER A 156 5.75 -15.94 5.63
CA SER A 156 6.65 -15.41 6.65
C SER A 156 8.06 -15.98 6.47
N ALA A 157 9.07 -15.29 7.02
CA ALA A 157 10.42 -15.85 7.12
C ALA A 157 10.41 -17.15 7.93
N GLY A 158 11.18 -18.14 7.48
CA GLY A 158 11.48 -19.33 8.28
C GLY A 158 12.46 -19.01 9.42
N SER A 159 12.86 -20.03 10.17
CA SER A 159 13.75 -19.92 11.35
C SER A 159 15.20 -19.48 11.06
N GLY A 160 15.52 -19.12 9.83
CA GLY A 160 16.82 -18.57 9.41
C GLY A 160 16.67 -17.67 8.20
N VAL A 161 17.60 -16.74 8.04
CA VAL A 161 17.60 -15.67 7.02
C VAL A 161 17.44 -16.18 5.58
N LEU A 162 17.71 -17.46 5.33
CA LEU A 162 17.71 -18.07 4.00
C LEU A 162 16.88 -19.36 3.94
N THR A 163 16.00 -19.59 4.90
CA THR A 163 15.06 -20.71 4.88
C THR A 163 13.88 -20.42 3.94
N GLN A 164 13.33 -21.48 3.35
CA GLN A 164 12.10 -21.39 2.55
C GLN A 164 10.99 -20.76 3.38
N GLY A 165 10.16 -19.95 2.75
CA GLY A 165 9.00 -19.32 3.39
C GLY A 165 8.05 -20.37 3.98
N ILE A 166 7.52 -20.07 5.15
CA ILE A 166 6.46 -20.85 5.77
C ILE A 166 5.12 -20.15 5.54
N PRO A 167 3.99 -20.90 5.44
CA PRO A 167 2.68 -20.28 5.33
C PRO A 167 2.45 -19.28 6.48
N GLY A 168 2.15 -18.03 6.13
CA GLY A 168 1.78 -16.98 7.10
C GLY A 168 0.30 -17.03 7.50
N SER A 169 -0.47 -17.91 6.85
CA SER A 169 -1.88 -18.13 7.13
C SER A 169 -2.24 -19.60 6.91
N PRO A 170 -3.10 -20.18 7.76
CA PRO A 170 -3.76 -21.43 7.44
C PRO A 170 -4.48 -21.33 6.08
N GLY A 171 -4.44 -22.39 5.30
CA GLY A 171 -5.03 -22.46 3.96
C GLY A 171 -4.06 -22.14 2.81
N VAL A 172 -2.87 -21.60 3.10
CA VAL A 172 -1.81 -21.45 2.09
C VAL A 172 -1.06 -22.78 1.96
N PRO A 173 -1.06 -23.44 0.78
CA PRO A 173 -0.30 -24.67 0.57
C PRO A 173 1.20 -24.47 0.78
N HIS A 174 1.83 -25.47 1.39
CA HIS A 174 3.28 -25.42 1.66
C HIS A 174 4.10 -25.27 0.37
N GLU A 175 3.67 -25.91 -0.69
CA GLU A 175 4.33 -25.90 -2.01
C GLU A 175 4.35 -24.49 -2.61
N ILE A 176 3.29 -23.69 -2.41
CA ILE A 176 3.23 -22.30 -2.85
C ILE A 176 4.11 -21.43 -1.96
N ALA A 177 4.02 -21.61 -0.64
CA ALA A 177 4.85 -20.86 0.30
C ALA A 177 6.34 -21.11 0.09
N ALA A 178 6.75 -22.35 -0.22
CA ALA A 178 8.13 -22.74 -0.47
C ALA A 178 8.76 -22.06 -1.71
N LEU A 179 7.95 -21.50 -2.59
CA LEU A 179 8.43 -20.72 -3.76
C LEU A 179 8.71 -19.25 -3.43
N THR A 180 8.42 -18.79 -2.21
CA THR A 180 8.64 -17.42 -1.79
C THR A 180 9.72 -17.34 -0.72
N LEU A 181 10.75 -16.55 -0.97
CA LEU A 181 11.80 -16.22 -0.02
C LEU A 181 11.47 -14.86 0.63
N SER A 182 11.24 -14.85 1.95
CA SER A 182 11.03 -13.61 2.70
C SER A 182 12.34 -13.23 3.38
N LEU A 183 12.90 -12.07 3.07
CA LEU A 183 14.22 -11.61 3.49
C LEU A 183 14.10 -10.32 4.30
N PRO A 184 15.09 -9.98 5.16
CA PRO A 184 15.11 -8.72 5.88
C PRO A 184 15.11 -7.53 4.92
N TYR A 185 14.25 -6.54 5.19
CA TYR A 185 14.27 -5.28 4.45
C TYR A 185 15.57 -4.52 4.70
N ASN A 186 16.10 -3.81 3.71
CA ASN A 186 17.40 -3.12 3.80
C ASN A 186 18.64 -4.01 3.90
N ASP A 187 18.53 -5.32 3.67
CA ASP A 187 19.65 -6.26 3.63
C ASP A 187 19.95 -6.78 2.22
N LEU A 188 20.66 -5.98 1.43
CA LEU A 188 21.09 -6.36 0.09
C LEU A 188 22.02 -7.59 0.07
N LYS A 189 22.74 -7.84 1.19
CA LYS A 189 23.62 -9.01 1.30
C LYS A 189 22.80 -10.30 1.36
N ALA A 190 21.71 -10.31 2.12
CA ALA A 190 20.79 -11.44 2.17
C ALA A 190 20.18 -11.73 0.79
N VAL A 191 19.81 -10.68 0.01
CA VAL A 191 19.29 -10.85 -1.35
C VAL A 191 20.34 -11.48 -2.26
N LYS A 192 21.58 -10.99 -2.26
CA LYS A 192 22.68 -11.57 -3.06
C LYS A 192 22.94 -13.04 -2.70
N GLU A 193 22.88 -13.38 -1.43
CA GLU A 193 23.07 -14.76 -0.98
C GLU A 193 21.89 -15.66 -1.41
N ALA A 194 20.65 -15.17 -1.36
CA ALA A 194 19.49 -15.91 -1.85
C ALA A 194 19.58 -16.18 -3.36
N VAL A 195 19.98 -15.18 -4.15
CA VAL A 195 20.18 -15.33 -5.60
C VAL A 195 21.28 -16.36 -5.89
N ARG A 196 22.40 -16.30 -5.18
CA ARG A 196 23.50 -17.26 -5.34
C ARG A 196 23.08 -18.71 -5.01
N ARG A 197 22.18 -18.92 -4.05
CA ARG A 197 21.66 -20.25 -3.68
C ARG A 197 20.61 -20.81 -4.61
N HIS A 198 19.96 -19.95 -5.39
CA HIS A 198 18.88 -20.32 -6.31
C HIS A 198 19.16 -19.81 -7.74
N PRO A 199 20.30 -20.23 -8.36
CA PRO A 199 20.71 -19.73 -9.67
C PRO A 199 19.66 -20.09 -10.72
N GLY A 200 19.16 -19.07 -11.45
CA GLY A 200 18.17 -19.27 -12.52
C GLY A 200 16.75 -19.66 -12.05
N GLU A 201 16.44 -19.65 -10.75
CA GLU A 201 15.13 -20.02 -10.24
C GLU A 201 14.26 -18.82 -9.85
N ILE A 202 14.84 -17.64 -9.65
CA ILE A 202 14.12 -16.46 -9.16
C ILE A 202 13.52 -15.69 -10.34
N ALA A 203 12.18 -15.61 -10.36
CA ALA A 203 11.42 -14.85 -11.35
C ALA A 203 11.45 -13.35 -11.06
N ALA A 204 11.26 -13.00 -9.79
CA ALA A 204 11.11 -11.62 -9.40
C ALA A 204 11.61 -11.32 -7.97
N VAL A 205 11.98 -10.06 -7.77
CA VAL A 205 12.06 -9.40 -6.45
C VAL A 205 10.94 -8.39 -6.39
N ILE A 206 10.04 -8.49 -5.39
CA ILE A 206 9.01 -7.49 -5.12
C ILE A 206 9.37 -6.72 -3.84
N VAL A 207 9.27 -5.40 -3.89
CA VAL A 207 9.61 -4.52 -2.76
C VAL A 207 8.66 -3.32 -2.70
N GLU A 208 8.22 -2.95 -1.50
CA GLU A 208 7.71 -1.59 -1.24
C GLU A 208 8.94 -0.66 -1.23
N PRO A 209 9.10 0.28 -2.17
CA PRO A 209 10.30 1.13 -2.20
C PRO A 209 10.45 2.01 -0.95
N VAL A 210 9.34 2.30 -0.27
CA VAL A 210 9.26 2.73 1.12
C VAL A 210 8.23 1.84 1.79
N ALA A 211 8.65 1.05 2.75
CA ALA A 211 7.73 0.16 3.44
C ALA A 211 6.72 0.97 4.28
N GLY A 212 5.44 0.62 4.15
CA GLY A 212 4.35 1.29 4.86
C GLY A 212 3.63 0.38 5.86
N ASN A 213 3.64 -0.93 5.63
CA ASN A 213 2.83 -1.87 6.41
C ASN A 213 3.43 -2.22 7.78
N MET A 214 4.74 -2.18 7.95
CA MET A 214 5.40 -2.28 9.26
C MET A 214 5.59 -0.92 9.96
N GLY A 215 4.92 0.11 9.47
CA GLY A 215 5.20 1.51 9.70
C GLY A 215 6.08 2.06 8.58
N VAL A 216 6.27 3.38 8.55
CA VAL A 216 7.11 4.02 7.52
C VAL A 216 8.58 3.67 7.77
N VAL A 217 9.13 2.80 6.91
CA VAL A 217 10.54 2.41 6.94
C VAL A 217 11.18 2.76 5.61
N LEU A 218 12.17 3.65 5.66
CA LEU A 218 12.86 4.16 4.48
C LEU A 218 13.91 3.15 3.96
N PRO A 219 14.14 3.09 2.66
CA PRO A 219 15.26 2.34 2.12
C PRO A 219 16.58 2.99 2.57
N LYS A 220 17.54 2.18 2.98
CA LYS A 220 18.90 2.66 3.22
C LYS A 220 19.54 3.11 1.91
N PRO A 221 20.43 4.11 1.93
CA PRO A 221 21.18 4.51 0.74
C PRO A 221 21.83 3.31 0.05
N GLY A 222 21.63 3.20 -1.26
CA GLY A 222 22.18 2.10 -2.07
C GLY A 222 21.35 0.81 -2.06
N PHE A 223 20.27 0.70 -1.28
CA PHE A 223 19.46 -0.52 -1.23
C PHE A 223 18.66 -0.73 -2.53
N LEU A 224 17.88 0.26 -2.95
CA LEU A 224 17.06 0.16 -4.16
C LEU A 224 17.92 0.09 -5.43
N GLU A 225 18.97 0.89 -5.50
CA GLU A 225 19.94 0.87 -6.60
C GLU A 225 20.65 -0.50 -6.68
N GLY A 226 21.02 -1.05 -5.53
CA GLY A 226 21.63 -2.39 -5.46
C GLY A 226 20.69 -3.50 -5.87
N LEU A 227 19.38 -3.41 -5.52
CA LEU A 227 18.36 -4.34 -6.03
C LEU A 227 18.22 -4.23 -7.55
N ARG A 228 18.13 -3.00 -8.10
CA ARG A 228 18.05 -2.79 -9.55
C ARG A 228 19.25 -3.39 -10.27
N GLN A 229 20.46 -3.11 -9.78
CA GLN A 229 21.68 -3.63 -10.37
C GLN A 229 21.74 -5.16 -10.33
N LEU A 230 21.45 -5.77 -9.18
CA LEU A 230 21.43 -7.21 -9.01
C LEU A 230 20.40 -7.88 -9.94
N CYS A 231 19.18 -7.35 -9.96
CA CYS A 231 18.10 -7.88 -10.79
C CYS A 231 18.47 -7.81 -12.29
N HIS A 232 19.11 -6.72 -12.70
CA HIS A 232 19.59 -6.58 -14.08
C HIS A 232 20.70 -7.60 -14.44
N GLN A 233 21.65 -7.83 -13.52
CA GLN A 233 22.74 -8.76 -13.73
C GLN A 233 22.30 -10.23 -13.82
N GLU A 234 21.26 -10.58 -13.05
CA GLU A 234 20.78 -11.96 -12.91
C GLU A 234 19.50 -12.24 -13.75
N ASP A 235 19.10 -11.28 -14.58
CA ASP A 235 17.88 -11.34 -15.39
C ASP A 235 16.63 -11.67 -14.53
N ILE A 236 16.52 -10.99 -13.37
CA ILE A 236 15.41 -11.07 -12.45
C ILE A 236 14.52 -9.84 -12.63
N ILE A 237 13.20 -10.03 -12.66
CA ILE A 237 12.25 -8.93 -12.81
C ILE A 237 12.10 -8.20 -11.48
N LEU A 238 12.44 -6.91 -11.44
CA LEU A 238 12.24 -6.05 -10.28
C LEU A 238 10.83 -5.45 -10.32
N ILE A 239 10.04 -5.69 -9.27
CA ILE A 239 8.68 -5.17 -9.10
C ILE A 239 8.68 -4.18 -7.95
N PHE A 240 8.31 -2.92 -8.21
CA PHE A 240 7.99 -1.97 -7.15
C PHE A 240 6.51 -2.03 -6.83
N ASP A 241 6.20 -2.35 -5.58
CA ASP A 241 4.86 -2.17 -5.03
C ASP A 241 4.70 -0.73 -4.55
N GLU A 242 4.16 0.09 -5.41
CA GLU A 242 3.84 1.49 -5.13
C GLU A 242 2.34 1.69 -4.83
N VAL A 243 1.67 0.69 -4.33
CA VAL A 243 0.26 0.79 -3.90
C VAL A 243 0.10 1.85 -2.79
N ILE A 244 1.10 2.04 -1.93
CA ILE A 244 1.13 3.11 -0.91
C ILE A 244 1.83 4.35 -1.42
N THR A 245 3.00 4.20 -2.03
CA THR A 245 3.90 5.32 -2.37
C THR A 245 3.55 6.03 -3.66
N GLY A 246 2.90 5.34 -4.60
CA GLY A 246 2.48 5.90 -5.88
C GLY A 246 1.57 7.11 -5.71
N PHE A 247 1.97 8.24 -6.29
CA PHE A 247 1.30 9.55 -6.14
C PHE A 247 1.17 10.07 -4.69
N ARG A 248 1.71 9.36 -3.70
CA ARG A 248 1.72 9.79 -2.30
C ARG A 248 2.94 10.61 -1.97
N VAL A 249 4.13 10.11 -2.33
CA VAL A 249 5.41 10.72 -1.93
C VAL A 249 5.94 11.70 -2.98
N ALA A 250 5.55 11.52 -4.23
CA ALA A 250 5.84 12.39 -5.36
C ALA A 250 4.86 12.09 -6.50
N TRP A 251 4.78 12.96 -7.52
CA TRP A 251 3.92 12.77 -8.70
C TRP A 251 4.20 11.45 -9.43
N GLY A 252 5.46 11.09 -9.62
CA GLY A 252 5.87 9.81 -10.25
C GLY A 252 6.13 8.68 -9.25
N GLY A 253 5.67 8.79 -7.99
CA GLY A 253 5.89 7.78 -6.96
C GLY A 253 7.30 7.78 -6.36
N ALA A 254 7.61 6.75 -5.59
CA ALA A 254 8.93 6.60 -4.98
C ALA A 254 10.04 6.36 -6.01
N GLN A 255 9.74 5.69 -7.12
CA GLN A 255 10.70 5.47 -8.20
C GLN A 255 11.24 6.78 -8.79
N ALA A 256 10.38 7.79 -8.95
CA ALA A 256 10.80 9.12 -9.39
C ALA A 256 11.65 9.84 -8.32
N LEU A 257 11.26 9.69 -7.05
CA LEU A 257 11.96 10.30 -5.92
C LEU A 257 13.38 9.74 -5.71
N TYR A 258 13.53 8.41 -5.84
CA TYR A 258 14.82 7.73 -5.64
C TYR A 258 15.63 7.53 -6.94
N GLY A 259 15.07 7.87 -8.10
CA GLY A 259 15.73 7.70 -9.38
C GLY A 259 15.99 6.24 -9.77
N VAL A 260 15.19 5.30 -9.27
CA VAL A 260 15.33 3.87 -9.56
C VAL A 260 14.09 3.36 -10.29
N THR A 261 14.27 2.88 -11.52
CA THR A 261 13.19 2.40 -12.38
C THR A 261 13.10 0.87 -12.31
N PRO A 262 11.99 0.29 -11.80
CA PRO A 262 11.75 -1.15 -11.83
C PRO A 262 11.33 -1.63 -13.23
N ASP A 263 11.23 -2.95 -13.41
CA ASP A 263 10.70 -3.55 -14.64
C ASP A 263 9.15 -3.53 -14.65
N LEU A 264 8.54 -3.72 -13.47
CA LEU A 264 7.10 -3.65 -13.25
C LEU A 264 6.77 -2.80 -12.03
N THR A 265 5.64 -2.12 -12.06
CA THR A 265 5.10 -1.31 -10.95
C THR A 265 3.65 -1.68 -10.68
N CYS A 266 3.32 -1.85 -9.40
CA CYS A 266 1.95 -2.02 -8.91
C CYS A 266 1.46 -0.72 -8.27
N LEU A 267 0.25 -0.31 -8.62
CA LEU A 267 -0.41 0.90 -8.11
C LEU A 267 -1.78 0.55 -7.52
N GLY A 268 -2.30 1.42 -6.67
CA GLY A 268 -3.61 1.29 -6.05
C GLY A 268 -3.96 2.54 -5.24
N LYS A 269 -4.84 2.38 -4.26
CA LYS A 269 -5.19 3.44 -3.29
C LYS A 269 -5.50 4.80 -3.96
N ILE A 270 -4.53 5.72 -4.03
CA ILE A 270 -4.70 7.09 -4.55
C ILE A 270 -5.23 7.10 -5.98
N ILE A 271 -4.79 6.18 -6.84
CA ILE A 271 -5.27 6.11 -8.22
C ILE A 271 -6.76 5.76 -8.37
N GLY A 272 -7.41 5.37 -7.29
CA GLY A 272 -8.85 5.14 -7.21
C GLY A 272 -9.65 6.27 -6.57
N GLY A 273 -8.98 7.28 -5.98
CA GLY A 273 -9.66 8.44 -5.36
C GLY A 273 -10.64 8.07 -4.25
N GLY A 274 -10.45 6.92 -3.59
CA GLY A 274 -11.34 6.35 -2.57
C GLY A 274 -12.22 5.20 -3.07
N LEU A 275 -12.25 4.94 -4.37
CA LEU A 275 -12.97 3.80 -4.98
C LEU A 275 -12.01 2.64 -5.33
N PRO A 276 -12.54 1.40 -5.50
CA PRO A 276 -11.71 0.23 -5.77
C PRO A 276 -11.05 0.30 -7.15
N VAL A 277 -9.75 0.60 -7.17
CA VAL A 277 -8.89 0.56 -8.35
C VAL A 277 -7.51 0.08 -7.95
N GLY A 278 -6.94 -0.78 -8.76
CA GLY A 278 -5.52 -1.10 -8.81
C GLY A 278 -5.03 -1.04 -10.25
N ALA A 279 -3.71 -1.04 -10.42
CA ALA A 279 -3.09 -1.15 -11.73
C ALA A 279 -1.73 -1.84 -11.60
N TYR A 280 -1.32 -2.52 -12.64
CA TYR A 280 0.06 -2.97 -12.82
C TYR A 280 0.52 -2.67 -14.23
N GLY A 281 1.78 -2.39 -14.37
CA GLY A 281 2.36 -2.05 -15.66
C GLY A 281 3.88 -2.02 -15.59
N GLY A 282 4.51 -1.66 -16.70
CA GLY A 282 5.95 -1.58 -16.82
C GLY A 282 6.40 -1.66 -18.25
N ARG A 283 7.53 -2.32 -18.46
CA ARG A 283 8.16 -2.51 -19.77
C ARG A 283 7.18 -3.16 -20.78
N ARG A 284 7.15 -2.63 -21.98
CA ARG A 284 6.24 -3.07 -23.05
C ARG A 284 6.45 -4.53 -23.45
N ASP A 285 7.70 -5.00 -23.50
CA ASP A 285 8.05 -6.39 -23.85
C ASP A 285 7.48 -7.39 -22.82
N LEU A 286 7.40 -7.03 -21.55
CA LEU A 286 6.75 -7.82 -20.53
C LEU A 286 5.22 -7.72 -20.66
N MET A 287 4.67 -6.51 -20.67
CA MET A 287 3.23 -6.29 -20.66
C MET A 287 2.52 -6.85 -21.90
N SER A 288 3.20 -6.92 -23.05
CA SER A 288 2.67 -7.52 -24.29
C SER A 288 2.48 -9.03 -24.19
N GLN A 289 3.01 -9.70 -23.17
CA GLN A 289 2.76 -11.11 -22.91
C GLN A 289 1.43 -11.37 -22.20
N MET A 290 0.72 -10.34 -21.75
CA MET A 290 -0.61 -10.48 -21.15
C MET A 290 -1.68 -10.67 -22.22
N ALA A 291 -2.61 -11.61 -21.98
CA ALA A 291 -3.78 -11.80 -22.82
C ALA A 291 -4.60 -10.51 -22.98
N PRO A 292 -5.16 -10.21 -24.16
CA PRO A 292 -5.22 -11.04 -25.37
C PRO A 292 -3.99 -10.91 -26.28
N ALA A 293 -3.02 -10.04 -25.99
CA ALA A 293 -1.83 -9.86 -26.82
C ALA A 293 -0.84 -11.03 -26.71
N GLY A 294 -0.76 -11.67 -25.55
CA GLY A 294 0.09 -12.81 -25.23
C GLY A 294 -0.66 -13.91 -24.48
N PRO A 295 0.05 -14.95 -24.02
CA PRO A 295 -0.57 -16.15 -23.43
C PRO A 295 -0.90 -16.02 -21.94
N ILE A 296 -0.38 -15.02 -21.23
CA ILE A 296 -0.50 -14.91 -19.77
C ILE A 296 -1.85 -14.30 -19.42
N TYR A 297 -2.69 -15.06 -18.71
CA TYR A 297 -4.08 -14.70 -18.47
C TYR A 297 -4.29 -13.85 -17.20
N GLN A 298 -5.08 -12.80 -17.34
CA GLN A 298 -5.71 -12.03 -16.26
C GLN A 298 -7.03 -11.46 -16.75
N ALA A 299 -8.06 -11.49 -15.93
CA ALA A 299 -9.36 -10.88 -16.22
C ALA A 299 -10.00 -10.32 -14.95
N GLY A 300 -10.88 -9.35 -15.10
CA GLY A 300 -11.65 -8.77 -14.01
C GLY A 300 -12.89 -8.05 -14.56
N THR A 301 -14.07 -8.49 -14.15
CA THR A 301 -15.35 -7.92 -14.61
C THR A 301 -15.46 -6.42 -14.36
N LEU A 302 -14.92 -5.95 -13.23
CA LEU A 302 -14.97 -4.54 -12.82
C LEU A 302 -13.65 -3.79 -13.03
N SER A 303 -12.66 -4.42 -13.69
CA SER A 303 -11.42 -3.73 -14.05
C SER A 303 -11.73 -2.56 -14.99
N GLY A 304 -11.26 -1.36 -14.65
CA GLY A 304 -11.56 -0.16 -15.42
C GLY A 304 -13.01 0.36 -15.23
N ASN A 305 -13.65 0.02 -14.09
CA ASN A 305 -15.00 0.53 -13.79
C ASN A 305 -15.07 2.06 -13.99
N PRO A 306 -16.03 2.57 -14.80
CA PRO A 306 -16.05 3.98 -15.20
C PRO A 306 -16.14 4.94 -14.02
N VAL A 307 -16.90 4.61 -12.98
CA VAL A 307 -17.07 5.47 -11.80
C VAL A 307 -15.77 5.52 -10.98
N ALA A 308 -15.12 4.38 -10.81
CA ALA A 308 -13.85 4.31 -10.10
C ALA A 308 -12.71 5.01 -10.87
N VAL A 309 -12.68 4.86 -12.20
CA VAL A 309 -11.75 5.57 -13.09
C VAL A 309 -11.96 7.08 -13.02
N ALA A 310 -13.21 7.56 -13.03
CA ALA A 310 -13.53 8.98 -12.92
C ALA A 310 -13.05 9.59 -11.60
N ALA A 311 -13.22 8.86 -10.48
CA ALA A 311 -12.71 9.28 -9.18
C ALA A 311 -11.17 9.38 -9.17
N GLY A 312 -10.49 8.37 -9.75
CA GLY A 312 -9.05 8.35 -9.91
C GLY A 312 -8.53 9.52 -10.75
N LEU A 313 -9.11 9.74 -11.93
CA LEU A 313 -8.75 10.85 -12.81
C LEU A 313 -8.92 12.22 -12.13
N ALA A 314 -10.04 12.46 -11.44
CA ALA A 314 -10.28 13.69 -10.70
C ALA A 314 -9.24 13.90 -9.60
N THR A 315 -8.92 12.83 -8.85
CA THR A 315 -7.89 12.87 -7.80
C THR A 315 -6.52 13.19 -8.37
N LEU A 316 -6.08 12.48 -9.40
CA LEU A 316 -4.76 12.69 -10.00
C LEU A 316 -4.64 14.08 -10.63
N LYS A 317 -5.67 14.58 -11.31
CA LYS A 317 -5.71 15.95 -11.82
C LYS A 317 -5.57 17.00 -10.70
N ALA A 318 -6.19 16.76 -9.56
CA ALA A 318 -6.04 17.66 -8.40
C ALA A 318 -4.62 17.65 -7.84
N LEU A 319 -3.93 16.50 -7.85
CA LEU A 319 -2.54 16.38 -7.39
C LEU A 319 -1.53 17.08 -8.31
N GLN A 320 -1.85 17.35 -9.57
CA GLN A 320 -1.01 18.09 -10.49
C GLN A 320 -0.93 19.59 -10.17
N LYS A 321 -1.80 20.11 -9.29
CA LYS A 321 -1.77 21.52 -8.92
C LYS A 321 -0.42 21.87 -8.29
N PRO A 322 0.26 22.95 -8.75
CA PRO A 322 1.52 23.39 -8.17
C PRO A 322 1.42 23.61 -6.65
N GLY A 323 2.47 23.26 -5.92
CA GLY A 323 2.52 23.41 -4.46
C GLY A 323 1.86 22.29 -3.67
N THR A 324 1.23 21.29 -4.31
CA THR A 324 0.52 20.20 -3.60
C THR A 324 1.49 19.37 -2.75
N TYR A 325 2.58 18.90 -3.33
CA TYR A 325 3.54 18.05 -2.61
C TYR A 325 4.40 18.85 -1.63
N GLU A 326 4.71 20.09 -1.94
CA GLU A 326 5.41 21.03 -1.05
C GLU A 326 4.60 21.27 0.23
N GLN A 327 3.31 21.52 0.12
CA GLN A 327 2.43 21.69 1.28
C GLN A 327 2.29 20.40 2.12
N LEU A 328 2.27 19.23 1.47
CA LEU A 328 2.23 17.96 2.17
C LEU A 328 3.55 17.71 2.93
N GLU A 329 4.69 18.04 2.33
CA GLU A 329 6.01 17.97 2.95
C GLU A 329 6.10 18.88 4.17
N GLU A 330 5.72 20.16 4.04
CA GLU A 330 5.74 21.14 5.12
C GLU A 330 4.88 20.69 6.32
N LYS A 331 3.64 20.25 6.05
CA LYS A 331 2.72 19.75 7.10
C LYS A 331 3.26 18.48 7.77
N GLY A 332 3.79 17.55 6.98
CA GLY A 332 4.37 16.31 7.50
C GLY A 332 5.61 16.58 8.35
N ALA A 333 6.49 17.48 7.91
CA ALA A 333 7.69 17.89 8.65
C ALA A 333 7.33 18.57 9.96
N TRP A 334 6.39 19.52 9.93
CA TRP A 334 5.91 20.21 11.13
C TRP A 334 5.33 19.22 12.15
N LEU A 335 4.44 18.31 11.72
CA LEU A 335 3.82 17.32 12.60
C LEU A 335 4.87 16.40 13.24
N ALA A 336 5.83 15.91 12.46
CA ALA A 336 6.90 15.06 12.97
C ALA A 336 7.75 15.78 14.04
N GLN A 337 8.08 17.05 13.81
CA GLN A 337 8.81 17.87 14.78
C GLN A 337 8.01 18.08 16.07
N GLU A 338 6.72 18.38 15.97
CA GLU A 338 5.88 18.60 17.18
C GLU A 338 5.68 17.30 17.98
N LEU A 339 5.53 16.15 17.31
CA LEU A 339 5.49 14.86 17.99
C LEU A 339 6.82 14.58 18.73
N ALA A 340 7.96 14.80 18.08
CA ALA A 340 9.27 14.63 18.71
C ALA A 340 9.46 15.60 19.90
N ARG A 341 9.07 16.87 19.77
CA ARG A 341 9.12 17.86 20.85
C ARG A 341 8.20 17.47 22.01
N ALA A 342 6.98 16.99 21.73
CA ALA A 342 6.04 16.55 22.76
C ALA A 342 6.60 15.34 23.52
N ALA A 343 7.17 14.36 22.83
CA ALA A 343 7.80 13.19 23.42
C ALA A 343 9.00 13.59 24.33
N ALA A 344 9.86 14.49 23.83
CA ALA A 344 11.02 14.99 24.61
C ALA A 344 10.56 15.69 25.92
N ARG A 345 9.53 16.52 25.87
CA ARG A 345 8.96 17.16 27.07
C ARG A 345 8.44 16.16 28.10
N GLN A 346 8.02 14.98 27.67
CA GLN A 346 7.50 13.91 28.52
C GLN A 346 8.54 12.82 28.81
N HIS A 347 9.81 13.03 28.42
CA HIS A 347 10.90 12.05 28.54
C HIS A 347 10.56 10.68 27.94
N LEU A 348 9.78 10.68 26.82
CA LEU A 348 9.42 9.47 26.09
C LEU A 348 10.42 9.20 24.98
N ASP A 349 10.80 7.93 24.86
CA ASP A 349 11.58 7.45 23.72
C ASP A 349 10.65 7.36 22.51
N LEU A 350 10.89 8.22 21.52
CA LEU A 350 10.11 8.28 20.28
C LEU A 350 11.04 8.50 19.10
N THR A 351 10.94 7.62 18.12
CA THR A 351 11.50 7.79 16.78
C THR A 351 10.36 8.05 15.79
N VAL A 352 10.44 9.11 15.00
CA VAL A 352 9.46 9.41 13.96
C VAL A 352 10.11 9.22 12.60
N ASN A 353 9.74 8.15 11.90
CA ASN A 353 10.09 7.99 10.49
C ASN A 353 9.09 8.74 9.62
N ARG A 354 9.56 9.43 8.59
CA ARG A 354 8.72 10.26 7.72
C ARG A 354 9.27 10.34 6.29
N LEU A 355 8.35 10.39 5.33
CA LEU A 355 8.60 10.79 3.95
C LEU A 355 7.37 11.52 3.40
N GLY A 356 7.52 12.79 3.04
CA GLY A 356 6.37 13.60 2.64
C GLY A 356 5.29 13.64 3.72
N SER A 357 4.08 13.27 3.36
CA SER A 357 2.92 13.15 4.27
C SER A 357 2.77 11.76 4.91
N LEU A 358 3.66 10.82 4.64
CA LEU A 358 3.73 9.55 5.37
C LEU A 358 4.57 9.71 6.62
N LEU A 359 4.05 9.33 7.78
CA LEU A 359 4.82 9.31 9.01
C LEU A 359 4.36 8.20 9.95
N THR A 360 5.28 7.70 10.75
CA THR A 360 4.99 6.74 11.83
C THR A 360 5.78 7.11 13.08
N PRO A 361 5.12 7.35 14.22
CA PRO A 361 5.76 7.47 15.51
C PRO A 361 6.01 6.07 16.09
N PHE A 362 7.27 5.68 16.26
CA PHE A 362 7.68 4.46 16.92
C PHE A 362 8.11 4.78 18.36
N PHE A 363 7.47 4.17 19.35
CA PHE A 363 7.84 4.31 20.76
C PHE A 363 9.06 3.47 21.08
N THR A 364 10.23 3.86 20.57
CA THR A 364 11.51 3.15 20.72
C THR A 364 12.67 4.13 20.63
N ARG A 365 13.84 3.72 21.15
CA ARG A 365 15.11 4.42 20.96
C ARG A 365 15.80 3.95 19.70
N GLY A 366 16.40 4.90 18.99
CA GLY A 366 17.24 4.64 17.83
C GLY A 366 16.45 4.45 16.54
N PRO A 367 17.18 4.32 15.45
CA PRO A 367 16.57 4.27 14.12
C PRO A 367 15.75 3.00 13.91
N VAL A 368 14.73 3.10 13.07
CA VAL A 368 13.91 1.98 12.62
C VAL A 368 14.14 1.80 11.12
N HIS A 369 14.83 0.73 10.74
CA HIS A 369 15.28 0.45 9.38
C HIS A 369 14.75 -0.87 8.81
N ASP A 370 14.14 -1.71 9.63
CA ASP A 370 13.60 -3.02 9.25
C ASP A 370 12.51 -3.46 10.23
N LEU A 371 11.97 -4.66 10.02
CA LEU A 371 10.92 -5.23 10.88
C LEU A 371 11.41 -5.49 12.31
N GLU A 372 12.66 -5.93 12.48
CA GLU A 372 13.21 -6.20 13.82
C GLU A 372 13.32 -4.91 14.63
N ASP A 373 13.76 -3.82 14.01
CA ASP A 373 13.75 -2.50 14.62
C ASP A 373 12.33 -2.05 14.98
N ALA A 374 11.38 -2.23 14.07
CA ALA A 374 9.97 -1.85 14.29
C ALA A 374 9.34 -2.65 15.45
N ARG A 375 9.68 -3.93 15.60
CA ARG A 375 9.20 -4.80 16.69
C ARG A 375 9.72 -4.40 18.07
N ARG A 376 10.80 -3.62 18.16
CA ARG A 376 11.29 -3.06 19.45
C ARG A 376 10.42 -1.95 19.99
N ALA A 377 9.49 -1.43 19.20
CA ALA A 377 8.57 -0.39 19.65
C ALA A 377 7.63 -0.89 20.75
N ASP A 378 7.45 -0.05 21.79
CA ASP A 378 6.57 -0.31 22.93
C ASP A 378 5.10 -0.19 22.49
N LEU A 379 4.47 -1.34 22.25
CA LEU A 379 3.07 -1.42 21.82
C LEU A 379 2.09 -0.96 22.91
N GLN A 380 2.48 -1.00 24.19
CA GLN A 380 1.62 -0.51 25.26
C GLN A 380 1.57 1.03 25.23
N LYS A 381 2.71 1.69 25.05
CA LYS A 381 2.75 3.15 24.84
C LYS A 381 2.00 3.57 23.59
N PHE A 382 2.12 2.80 22.51
CA PHE A 382 1.34 3.06 21.29
C PHE A 382 -0.17 2.95 21.56
N ARG A 383 -0.63 1.92 22.29
CA ARG A 383 -2.05 1.81 22.68
C ARG A 383 -2.53 3.01 23.49
N GLN A 384 -1.75 3.44 24.48
CA GLN A 384 -2.07 4.63 25.30
C GLN A 384 -2.14 5.89 24.44
N PHE A 385 -1.17 6.06 23.53
CA PHE A 385 -1.17 7.16 22.57
C PHE A 385 -2.43 7.14 21.71
N PHE A 386 -2.74 6.00 21.08
CA PHE A 386 -3.92 5.85 20.24
C PHE A 386 -5.22 6.17 20.99
N GLN A 387 -5.39 5.62 22.19
CA GLN A 387 -6.57 5.85 23.04
C GLN A 387 -6.68 7.32 23.47
N GLY A 388 -5.55 7.94 23.79
CA GLY A 388 -5.48 9.37 24.14
C GLY A 388 -5.85 10.27 22.97
N MET A 389 -5.34 9.97 21.76
CA MET A 389 -5.68 10.72 20.55
C MET A 389 -7.16 10.58 20.21
N LEU A 390 -7.70 9.36 20.27
CA LEU A 390 -9.14 9.14 20.05
C LEU A 390 -10.00 9.91 21.05
N ALA A 391 -9.63 9.92 22.34
CA ALA A 391 -10.34 10.67 23.37
C ALA A 391 -10.28 12.20 23.15
N ALA A 392 -9.23 12.67 22.46
CA ALA A 392 -9.07 14.07 22.04
C ALA A 392 -9.79 14.41 20.70
N GLY A 393 -10.46 13.44 20.09
CA GLY A 393 -11.18 13.65 18.82
C GLY A 393 -10.26 13.56 17.58
N ILE A 394 -9.24 12.71 17.66
CA ILE A 394 -8.28 12.47 16.58
C ILE A 394 -8.29 10.98 16.23
#